data_505d45835d4b4034a9481814052775b7
#
_entry.id   505d45835d4b4034a9481814052775b7
#
_cell.length_a   1.000
_cell.length_b   1.000
_cell.length_c   1.000
_cell.angle_alpha   90.00
_cell.angle_beta   90.00
_cell.angle_gamma   90.00
#
_symmetry.space_group_name_H-M   'P 1'
#
loop_
_entity.id
_entity.type
_entity.pdbx_description
1 polymer ?
#
loop_
_entity_poly.entity_id
_entity_poly.type
_entity_poly.pdbx_seq_one_letter_code
_entity_poly.pdbx_strand_id
1 'polypeptide(L)'
;GCTIAEYWMKQGKDVLIVYDDLSKHAVAYRTLSLLLRRPSGREAYPGDVFYLHSRLLERSAKLNDNHGGGSMTALPIIETQAGDISAYIPTNVISITDGQLFLDLDAFNSGRRPAVDSGLSVSRVGSAAQTHAMKHVASSLKLELSSYITMGLFTVIGGLVIALGAV
;
A
#
# COMPACT_ATOMS: atom_id res chain seq x y z
N GLY A 1 -16.41 8.27 8.73
CA GLY A 1 -15.24 7.67 9.40
C GLY A 1 -14.10 8.66 9.54
N CYS A 2 -13.62 9.23 8.45
CA CYS A 2 -12.48 10.17 8.46
C CYS A 2 -12.73 11.39 9.38
N THR A 3 -13.93 11.97 9.35
CA THR A 3 -14.27 13.11 10.22
C THR A 3 -14.29 12.74 11.71
N ILE A 4 -14.70 11.52 12.05
CA ILE A 4 -14.63 11.02 13.42
C ILE A 4 -13.17 10.83 13.84
N ALA A 5 -12.33 10.29 12.95
CA ALA A 5 -10.91 10.12 13.18
C ALA A 5 -10.20 11.48 13.41
N GLU A 6 -10.52 12.50 12.59
CA GLU A 6 -10.00 13.87 12.79
C GLU A 6 -10.43 14.48 14.13
N TYR A 7 -11.65 14.22 14.54
CA TYR A 7 -12.12 14.71 15.85
C TYR A 7 -11.26 14.16 16.99
N TRP A 8 -10.93 12.87 16.95
CA TRP A 8 -10.06 12.26 17.95
C TRP A 8 -8.62 12.74 17.84
N MET A 9 -8.10 12.88 16.63
CA MET A 9 -6.76 13.44 16.39
C MET A 9 -6.61 14.83 16.97
N LYS A 10 -7.61 15.71 16.80
CA LYS A 10 -7.64 17.07 17.39
C LYS A 10 -7.72 17.07 18.91
N GLN A 11 -8.11 15.96 19.53
CA GLN A 11 -8.06 15.77 20.99
C GLN A 11 -6.70 15.25 21.49
N GLY A 12 -5.69 15.20 20.64
CA GLY A 12 -4.36 14.69 20.98
C GLY A 12 -4.24 13.17 20.97
N LYS A 13 -5.21 12.43 20.39
CA LYS A 13 -5.16 10.98 20.29
C LYS A 13 -4.44 10.55 19.02
N ASP A 14 -3.82 9.36 19.07
CA ASP A 14 -3.30 8.68 17.92
C ASP A 14 -4.38 7.74 17.34
N VAL A 15 -4.70 7.91 16.07
CA VAL A 15 -5.83 7.23 15.41
C VAL A 15 -5.32 6.43 14.22
N LEU A 16 -5.76 5.19 14.10
CA LEU A 16 -5.59 4.36 12.90
C LEU A 16 -6.93 4.24 12.19
N ILE A 17 -6.96 4.54 10.89
CA ILE A 17 -8.13 4.37 10.04
C ILE A 17 -7.80 3.46 8.86
N VAL A 18 -8.65 2.48 8.62
CA VAL A 18 -8.54 1.56 7.48
C VAL A 18 -9.67 1.85 6.50
N TYR A 19 -9.32 2.04 5.23
CA TYR A 19 -10.28 2.20 4.13
C TYR A 19 -10.32 0.90 3.31
N ASP A 20 -11.29 0.04 3.60
CA ASP A 20 -11.49 -1.24 2.90
C ASP A 20 -12.78 -1.18 2.05
N ASP A 21 -12.70 -0.89 0.73
CA ASP A 21 -11.47 -0.49 0.02
C ASP A 21 -11.75 0.73 -0.88
N LEU A 22 -10.67 1.39 -1.32
CA LEU A 22 -10.78 2.55 -2.19
C LEU A 22 -11.02 2.19 -3.67
N SER A 23 -10.77 0.95 -4.08
CA SER A 23 -11.14 0.47 -5.43
C SER A 23 -12.66 0.48 -5.59
N LYS A 24 -13.40 -0.05 -4.62
CA LYS A 24 -14.89 0.00 -4.60
C LYS A 24 -15.41 1.43 -4.49
N HIS A 25 -14.73 2.27 -3.71
CA HIS A 25 -15.05 3.70 -3.62
C HIS A 25 -14.94 4.39 -4.99
N ALA A 26 -13.86 4.14 -5.73
CA ALA A 26 -13.68 4.68 -7.08
C ALA A 26 -14.75 4.18 -8.06
N VAL A 27 -15.08 2.89 -8.02
CA VAL A 27 -16.13 2.29 -8.87
C VAL A 27 -17.50 2.91 -8.57
N ALA A 28 -17.84 3.08 -7.31
CA ALA A 28 -19.11 3.73 -6.91
C ALA A 28 -19.17 5.18 -7.43
N TYR A 29 -18.06 5.92 -7.30
CA TYR A 29 -17.99 7.29 -7.80
C TYR A 29 -18.07 7.38 -9.34
N ARG A 30 -17.44 6.44 -10.06
CA ARG A 30 -17.57 6.31 -11.50
C ARG A 30 -19.03 6.07 -11.91
N THR A 31 -19.69 5.12 -11.26
CA THR A 31 -21.10 4.79 -11.53
C THR A 31 -22.01 6.02 -11.33
N LEU A 32 -21.85 6.71 -10.21
CA LEU A 32 -22.59 7.94 -9.94
C LEU A 32 -22.34 9.02 -11.01
N SER A 33 -21.08 9.21 -11.40
CA SER A 33 -20.70 10.21 -12.41
C SER A 33 -21.27 9.91 -13.78
N LEU A 34 -21.31 8.63 -14.17
CA LEU A 34 -21.91 8.19 -15.44
C LEU A 34 -23.44 8.38 -15.43
N LEU A 35 -24.11 8.07 -14.34
CA LEU A 35 -25.55 8.32 -14.18
C LEU A 35 -25.89 9.82 -14.28
N LEU A 36 -25.02 10.68 -13.77
CA LEU A 36 -25.13 12.13 -13.87
C LEU A 36 -24.65 12.68 -15.23
N ARG A 37 -24.32 11.79 -16.18
CA ARG A 37 -23.80 12.15 -17.51
C ARG A 37 -22.58 13.10 -17.48
N ARG A 38 -21.74 12.99 -16.47
CA ARG A 38 -20.48 13.73 -16.41
C ARG A 38 -19.49 13.15 -17.41
N PRO A 39 -18.65 13.98 -18.06
CA PRO A 39 -17.66 13.49 -19.00
C PRO A 39 -16.69 12.52 -18.31
N SER A 40 -16.43 11.39 -18.96
CA SER A 40 -15.50 10.36 -18.48
C SER A 40 -14.15 10.50 -19.15
N GLY A 41 -13.10 10.17 -18.38
CA GLY A 41 -11.72 10.10 -18.85
C GLY A 41 -11.19 8.67 -18.92
N ARG A 42 -9.94 8.47 -18.52
CA ARG A 42 -9.27 7.16 -18.52
C ARG A 42 -10.09 6.13 -17.74
N GLU A 43 -10.24 4.92 -18.31
CA GLU A 43 -11.00 3.80 -17.75
C GLU A 43 -12.44 4.16 -17.34
N ALA A 44 -13.03 5.13 -18.06
CA ALA A 44 -14.35 5.69 -17.78
C ALA A 44 -14.51 6.38 -16.40
N TYR A 45 -13.43 6.63 -15.70
CA TYR A 45 -13.46 7.44 -14.47
C TYR A 45 -13.65 8.92 -14.78
N PRO A 46 -14.36 9.69 -13.94
CA PRO A 46 -14.43 11.13 -14.09
C PRO A 46 -13.06 11.78 -13.84
N GLY A 47 -12.79 12.93 -14.45
CA GLY A 47 -11.49 13.59 -14.38
C GLY A 47 -11.05 13.98 -12.96
N ASP A 48 -11.95 14.04 -12.00
CA ASP A 48 -11.70 14.39 -10.60
C ASP A 48 -11.54 13.18 -9.66
N VAL A 49 -11.39 11.96 -10.19
CA VAL A 49 -11.21 10.76 -9.34
C VAL A 49 -9.92 10.81 -8.51
N PHE A 50 -8.85 11.40 -9.03
CA PHE A 50 -7.64 11.64 -8.26
C PHE A 50 -7.94 12.52 -7.03
N TYR A 51 -8.66 13.61 -7.25
CA TYR A 51 -9.06 14.52 -6.17
C TYR A 51 -9.99 13.86 -5.15
N LEU A 52 -10.85 12.92 -5.57
CA LEU A 52 -11.68 12.12 -4.67
C LEU A 52 -10.85 11.42 -3.60
N HIS A 53 -9.74 10.78 -3.99
CA HIS A 53 -8.87 10.05 -3.07
C HIS A 53 -7.89 10.97 -2.33
N SER A 54 -7.30 11.96 -3.01
CA SER A 54 -6.34 12.86 -2.37
C SER A 54 -6.98 13.68 -1.26
N ARG A 55 -8.15 14.26 -1.47
CA ARG A 55 -8.86 15.02 -0.43
C ARG A 55 -9.28 14.17 0.78
N LEU A 56 -9.37 12.85 0.62
CA LEU A 56 -9.64 11.93 1.73
C LEU A 56 -8.37 11.56 2.47
N LEU A 57 -7.32 11.19 1.76
CA LEU A 57 -6.08 10.66 2.32
C LEU A 57 -5.18 11.75 2.92
N GLU A 58 -5.14 12.94 2.31
CA GLU A 58 -4.37 14.10 2.81
C GLU A 58 -4.88 14.68 4.15
N ARG A 59 -6.00 14.19 4.64
CA ARG A 59 -6.51 14.53 5.98
C ARG A 59 -5.72 13.80 7.07
N SER A 60 -5.00 12.74 6.73
CA SER A 60 -4.14 12.00 7.66
C SER A 60 -2.85 12.77 7.89
N ALA A 61 -2.54 13.04 9.16
CA ALA A 61 -1.41 13.88 9.53
C ALA A 61 -0.95 13.62 10.97
N LYS A 62 0.27 14.04 11.28
CA LYS A 62 0.74 14.25 12.66
C LYS A 62 0.67 15.74 12.98
N LEU A 63 -0.14 16.08 13.97
CA LEU A 63 -0.25 17.46 14.43
C LEU A 63 0.95 17.83 15.31
N ASN A 64 1.33 19.10 15.26
CA ASN A 64 2.34 19.64 16.17
C ASN A 64 1.75 19.86 17.59
N ASP A 65 2.61 20.09 18.56
CA ASP A 65 2.20 20.24 19.96
C ASP A 65 1.24 21.42 20.18
N ASN A 66 1.37 22.49 19.39
CA ASN A 66 0.45 23.64 19.44
C ASN A 66 -0.99 23.29 19.02
N HIS A 67 -1.18 22.18 18.32
CA HIS A 67 -2.48 21.68 17.86
C HIS A 67 -2.88 20.37 18.55
N GLY A 68 -2.30 20.07 19.72
CA GLY A 68 -2.64 18.92 20.53
C GLY A 68 -1.81 17.66 20.28
N GLY A 69 -0.87 17.66 19.33
CA GLY A 69 0.10 16.57 19.13
C GLY A 69 -0.49 15.22 18.68
N GLY A 70 -1.79 15.15 18.36
CA GLY A 70 -2.41 13.93 17.91
C GLY A 70 -1.98 13.49 16.50
N SER A 71 -2.26 12.25 16.14
CA SER A 71 -1.95 11.71 14.81
C SER A 71 -3.10 10.93 14.21
N MET A 72 -3.15 10.87 12.87
CA MET A 72 -4.02 9.97 12.13
C MET A 72 -3.22 9.27 11.05
N THR A 73 -3.16 7.94 11.14
CA THR A 73 -2.55 7.07 10.13
C THR A 73 -3.65 6.40 9.32
N ALA A 74 -3.61 6.56 8.00
CA ALA A 74 -4.54 5.91 7.10
C ALA A 74 -3.89 4.70 6.41
N LEU A 75 -4.61 3.59 6.38
CA LEU A 75 -4.27 2.39 5.61
C LEU A 75 -5.34 2.19 4.52
N PRO A 76 -5.18 2.78 3.33
CA PRO A 76 -6.05 2.52 2.20
C PRO A 76 -5.73 1.17 1.58
N ILE A 77 -6.76 0.35 1.38
CA ILE A 77 -6.68 -0.93 0.69
C ILE A 77 -7.09 -0.72 -0.76
N ILE A 78 -6.30 -1.25 -1.68
CA ILE A 78 -6.56 -1.25 -3.12
C ILE A 78 -6.54 -2.68 -3.63
N GLU A 79 -7.62 -3.11 -4.26
CA GLU A 79 -7.65 -4.36 -5.00
C GLU A 79 -7.03 -4.17 -6.38
N THR A 80 -6.06 -5.02 -6.73
CA THR A 80 -5.48 -5.08 -8.07
C THR A 80 -6.01 -6.30 -8.81
N GLN A 81 -6.25 -6.16 -10.12
CA GLN A 81 -6.61 -7.29 -10.96
C GLN A 81 -5.33 -7.97 -11.47
N ALA A 82 -5.19 -9.27 -11.20
CA ALA A 82 -4.03 -10.06 -11.61
C ALA A 82 -2.66 -9.44 -11.21
N GLY A 83 -2.62 -8.71 -10.09
CA GLY A 83 -1.40 -8.04 -9.62
C GLY A 83 -1.00 -6.79 -10.42
N ASP A 84 -1.86 -6.27 -11.31
CA ASP A 84 -1.54 -5.07 -12.10
C ASP A 84 -1.59 -3.81 -11.24
N ILE A 85 -0.41 -3.39 -10.80
CA ILE A 85 -0.19 -2.15 -10.05
C ILE A 85 -0.09 -0.90 -10.94
N SER A 86 -0.01 -1.08 -12.26
CA SER A 86 0.08 0.01 -13.23
C SER A 86 -1.27 0.56 -13.67
N ALA A 87 -2.37 -0.06 -13.22
CA ALA A 87 -3.72 0.40 -13.46
C ALA A 87 -3.97 1.80 -12.88
N TYR A 88 -5.01 2.46 -13.37
CA TYR A 88 -5.24 3.89 -13.09
C TYR A 88 -5.44 4.19 -11.60
N ILE A 89 -6.28 3.45 -10.91
CA ILE A 89 -6.55 3.70 -9.49
C ILE A 89 -5.36 3.35 -8.58
N PRO A 90 -4.70 2.20 -8.70
CA PRO A 90 -3.49 1.91 -7.94
C PRO A 90 -2.41 2.99 -8.09
N THR A 91 -2.09 3.41 -9.31
CA THR A 91 -1.06 4.44 -9.56
C THR A 91 -1.41 5.78 -8.93
N ASN A 92 -2.68 6.20 -8.96
CA ASN A 92 -3.13 7.41 -8.31
C ASN A 92 -2.92 7.34 -6.79
N VAL A 93 -3.32 6.24 -6.15
CA VAL A 93 -3.20 6.09 -4.69
C VAL A 93 -1.75 5.96 -4.25
N ILE A 94 -0.90 5.25 -5.00
CA ILE A 94 0.55 5.20 -4.76
C ILE A 94 1.17 6.61 -4.78
N SER A 95 0.71 7.48 -5.69
CA SER A 95 1.24 8.84 -5.77
C SER A 95 0.81 9.74 -4.61
N ILE A 96 -0.34 9.49 -3.99
CA ILE A 96 -0.87 10.26 -2.86
C ILE A 96 -0.23 9.78 -1.54
N THR A 97 -0.03 8.48 -1.36
CA THR A 97 0.41 7.88 -0.08
C THR A 97 1.93 7.96 0.11
N ASP A 98 2.38 7.87 1.37
CA ASP A 98 3.81 7.90 1.75
C ASP A 98 4.52 6.56 1.60
N GLY A 99 3.87 5.59 1.04
CA GLY A 99 4.42 4.26 0.81
C GLY A 99 3.33 3.25 0.49
N GLN A 100 3.76 2.05 0.11
CA GLN A 100 2.86 0.95 -0.23
C GLN A 100 3.42 -0.38 0.27
N LEU A 101 2.52 -1.26 0.65
CA LEU A 101 2.79 -2.67 0.94
C LEU A 101 2.15 -3.51 -0.18
N PHE A 102 2.96 -4.27 -0.89
CA PHE A 102 2.48 -5.23 -1.88
C PHE A 102 2.27 -6.59 -1.23
N LEU A 103 1.07 -7.16 -1.44
CA LEU A 103 0.76 -8.52 -1.07
C LEU A 103 0.81 -9.39 -2.32
N ASP A 104 1.62 -10.44 -2.26
CA ASP A 104 1.86 -11.36 -3.36
C ASP A 104 1.01 -12.63 -3.18
N LEU A 105 0.24 -12.97 -4.22
CA LEU A 105 -0.64 -14.13 -4.20
C LEU A 105 0.14 -15.45 -4.21
N ASP A 106 1.25 -15.52 -4.94
CA ASP A 106 2.08 -16.72 -5.01
C ASP A 106 2.76 -17.00 -3.68
N ALA A 107 3.23 -15.94 -3.00
CA ALA A 107 3.74 -16.03 -1.64
C ALA A 107 2.65 -16.52 -0.67
N PHE A 108 1.43 -16.02 -0.80
CA PHE A 108 0.31 -16.45 0.04
C PHE A 108 -0.03 -17.93 -0.17
N ASN A 109 -0.12 -18.36 -1.43
CA ASN A 109 -0.42 -19.75 -1.81
C ASN A 109 0.68 -20.72 -1.40
N SER A 110 1.94 -20.28 -1.39
CA SER A 110 3.09 -21.07 -0.88
C SER A 110 3.14 -21.20 0.64
N GLY A 111 2.19 -20.59 1.35
CA GLY A 111 2.09 -20.64 2.82
C GLY A 111 2.89 -19.56 3.55
N ARG A 112 3.54 -18.63 2.84
CA ARG A 112 4.24 -17.49 3.45
C ARG A 112 3.24 -16.45 3.96
N ARG A 113 3.21 -16.25 5.28
CA ARG A 113 2.33 -15.28 5.95
C ARG A 113 3.10 -14.46 6.97
N PRO A 114 3.06 -13.12 6.87
CA PRO A 114 2.37 -12.30 5.87
C PRO A 114 2.98 -12.43 4.46
N ALA A 115 2.13 -12.40 3.44
CA ALA A 115 2.51 -12.54 2.04
C ALA A 115 3.03 -11.22 1.44
N VAL A 116 3.86 -10.50 2.19
CA VAL A 116 4.41 -9.20 1.80
C VAL A 116 5.60 -9.39 0.88
N ASP A 117 5.56 -8.72 -0.29
CA ASP A 117 6.72 -8.56 -1.14
C ASP A 117 7.61 -7.43 -0.61
N SER A 118 8.74 -7.80 -0.02
CA SER A 118 9.70 -6.85 0.55
C SER A 118 10.52 -6.09 -0.50
N GLY A 119 10.56 -6.58 -1.73
CA GLY A 119 11.27 -5.94 -2.85
C GLY A 119 10.48 -4.76 -3.42
N LEU A 120 9.18 -4.98 -3.68
CA LEU A 120 8.29 -3.97 -4.25
C LEU A 120 7.70 -3.01 -3.21
N SER A 121 7.65 -3.41 -1.94
CA SER A 121 7.13 -2.57 -0.86
C SER A 121 8.10 -1.45 -0.52
N VAL A 122 7.59 -0.22 -0.44
CA VAL A 122 8.40 1.01 -0.26
C VAL A 122 7.75 1.91 0.79
N SER A 123 8.60 2.56 1.59
CA SER A 123 8.22 3.69 2.45
C SER A 123 9.00 4.94 2.02
N ARG A 124 8.32 6.05 1.71
CA ARG A 124 8.97 7.33 1.37
C ARG A 124 9.56 8.01 2.58
N VAL A 125 8.93 7.84 3.74
CA VAL A 125 9.44 8.36 5.03
C VAL A 125 10.71 7.59 5.44
N GLY A 126 10.74 6.30 5.18
CA GLY A 126 11.89 5.43 5.37
C GLY A 126 12.41 5.47 6.81
N SER A 127 13.73 5.57 6.94
CA SER A 127 14.40 5.54 8.24
C SER A 127 14.14 6.75 9.13
N ALA A 128 13.56 7.84 8.59
CA ALA A 128 13.28 9.04 9.39
C ALA A 128 12.26 8.80 10.51
N ALA A 129 11.31 7.88 10.28
CA ALA A 129 10.30 7.50 11.27
C ALA A 129 10.71 6.33 12.18
N GLN A 130 11.87 5.72 11.95
CA GLN A 130 12.34 4.55 12.71
C GLN A 130 13.02 4.95 13.99
N THR A 131 12.85 4.14 15.05
CA THR A 131 13.66 4.22 16.26
C THR A 131 15.12 3.86 15.93
N HIS A 132 16.07 4.27 16.81
CA HIS A 132 17.50 3.99 16.61
C HIS A 132 17.77 2.47 16.50
N ALA A 133 17.13 1.67 17.33
CA ALA A 133 17.26 0.21 17.29
C ALA A 133 16.78 -0.36 15.95
N MET A 134 15.63 0.09 15.46
CA MET A 134 15.07 -0.35 14.18
C MET A 134 15.97 0.03 13.00
N LYS A 135 16.54 1.25 13.00
CA LYS A 135 17.48 1.68 11.95
C LYS A 135 18.69 0.77 11.83
N HIS A 136 19.22 0.31 12.99
CA HIS A 136 20.41 -0.56 13.03
C HIS A 136 20.13 -1.94 12.42
N VAL A 137 18.94 -2.49 12.64
CA VAL A 137 18.58 -3.85 12.22
C VAL A 137 17.97 -3.89 10.82
N ALA A 138 17.17 -2.90 10.45
CA ALA A 138 16.33 -2.96 9.24
C ALA A 138 17.13 -3.05 7.93
N SER A 139 18.32 -2.43 7.87
CA SER A 139 19.14 -2.45 6.65
C SER A 139 19.74 -3.84 6.37
N SER A 140 20.29 -4.49 7.40
CA SER A 140 20.84 -5.85 7.27
C SER A 140 19.74 -6.88 7.01
N LEU A 141 18.62 -6.78 7.74
CA LEU A 141 17.50 -7.70 7.61
C LEU A 141 16.91 -7.72 6.20
N LYS A 142 16.77 -6.56 5.56
CA LYS A 142 16.25 -6.49 4.18
C LYS A 142 17.18 -7.19 3.19
N LEU A 143 18.49 -7.02 3.36
CA LEU A 143 19.50 -7.66 2.52
C LEU A 143 19.52 -9.19 2.70
N GLU A 144 19.49 -9.64 3.95
CA GLU A 144 19.45 -11.07 4.29
C GLU A 144 18.18 -11.75 3.75
N LEU A 145 17.03 -11.10 3.89
CA LEU A 145 15.75 -11.60 3.37
C LEU A 145 15.77 -11.72 1.84
N SER A 146 16.33 -10.72 1.15
CA SER A 146 16.50 -10.76 -0.31
C SER A 146 17.41 -11.89 -0.74
N SER A 147 18.54 -12.08 -0.04
CA SER A 147 19.48 -13.17 -0.29
C SER A 147 18.84 -14.54 -0.07
N TYR A 148 18.07 -14.70 1.00
CA TYR A 148 17.35 -15.94 1.31
C TYR A 148 16.34 -16.31 0.20
N ILE A 149 15.55 -15.35 -0.27
CA ILE A 149 14.58 -15.57 -1.36
C ILE A 149 15.31 -15.98 -2.65
N THR A 150 16.42 -15.31 -2.98
CA THR A 150 17.23 -15.61 -4.16
C THR A 150 17.86 -17.01 -4.08
N MET A 151 18.44 -17.37 -2.93
CA MET A 151 19.03 -18.72 -2.74
C MET A 151 17.96 -19.82 -2.79
N GLY A 152 16.77 -19.59 -2.24
CA GLY A 152 15.64 -20.50 -2.37
C GLY A 152 15.26 -20.76 -3.82
N LEU A 153 15.29 -19.75 -4.67
CA LEU A 153 15.05 -19.86 -6.09
C LEU A 153 16.13 -20.71 -6.80
N PHE A 154 17.40 -20.49 -6.46
CA PHE A 154 18.52 -21.28 -7.04
C PHE A 154 18.49 -22.76 -6.63
N THR A 155 18.08 -23.09 -5.41
CA THR A 155 17.93 -24.48 -4.99
C THR A 155 16.81 -25.20 -5.73
N VAL A 156 15.71 -24.54 -6.02
CA VAL A 156 14.60 -25.10 -6.82
C VAL A 156 15.04 -25.30 -8.27
N ILE A 157 15.68 -24.31 -8.89
CA ILE A 157 16.17 -24.41 -10.28
C ILE A 157 17.29 -25.47 -10.39
N GLY A 158 18.23 -25.46 -9.45
CA GLY A 158 19.31 -26.46 -9.42
C GLY A 158 18.81 -27.89 -9.24
N GLY A 159 17.81 -28.08 -8.36
CA GLY A 159 17.15 -29.39 -8.20
C GLY A 159 16.40 -29.83 -9.46
N LEU A 160 15.76 -28.93 -10.19
CA LEU A 160 15.08 -29.22 -11.45
C LEU A 160 16.08 -29.62 -12.56
N VAL A 161 17.22 -28.92 -12.65
CA VAL A 161 18.28 -29.22 -13.64
C VAL A 161 18.91 -30.60 -13.37
N ILE A 162 19.15 -30.95 -12.11
CA ILE A 162 19.66 -32.27 -11.73
C ILE A 162 18.63 -33.38 -12.04
N ALA A 163 17.35 -33.12 -11.77
CA ALA A 163 16.27 -34.09 -12.08
C ALA A 163 16.07 -34.31 -13.57
N LEU A 164 16.27 -33.29 -14.42
CA LEU A 164 16.16 -33.39 -15.87
C LEU A 164 17.46 -33.89 -16.55
N GLY A 165 18.60 -33.79 -15.90
CA GLY A 165 19.88 -34.29 -16.41
C GLY A 165 20.19 -35.78 -16.05
N ALA A 166 19.29 -36.42 -15.32
CA ALA A 166 19.41 -37.82 -14.89
C ALA A 166 18.55 -38.81 -15.72
N VAL A 167 18.08 -38.38 -16.93
CA VAL A 167 17.35 -39.25 -17.89
C VAL A 167 18.23 -39.54 -19.07
#